data_1b886d4941ba9216ec5e1dfd0442b122
#
_entry.id   1b886d4941ba9216ec5e1dfd0442b122
#
_cell.length_a   1.000
_cell.length_b   1.000
_cell.length_c   1.000
_cell.angle_alpha   90.00
_cell.angle_beta   90.00
_cell.angle_gamma   90.00
#
_symmetry.space_group_name_H-M   'P 1'
#
loop_
_entity.id
_entity.type
_entity.pdbx_description
1 polymer ?
#
loop_
_entity_poly.entity_id
_entity_poly.type
_entity_poly.pdbx_seq_one_letter_code
_entity_poly.pdbx_strand_id
1 'polypeptide(L)'
;MSIVVTGATGHLGRLVVHQLLEKVPAEQVTAVVRDEAKAADFAARGVKLAVADYNRPETFDGLFAAGDKVLLISGNEFDKGRVGQHTVVIDAAKAAGVALLAYTSAPGSLTAALADDHRATEQVLLASGLPYTLLRNGWYHEVYTENLAPVLAHDAVVAAAGAGRLSSASRADYAAAAVAVLTGEGHENQTYELGGDEAWSFAEYAAELSRQTGREIAYNSVPGETKLGILKDAGIPEPLASILVGVDASIAEGELVISTGDLSRLAGRPTTPLAEAVAAGLKG
;
A
#
# COMPACT_ATOMS: atom_id res chain seq x y z
N MET A 1 8.73 8.38 -23.49
CA MET A 1 8.64 7.50 -22.31
C MET A 1 8.12 8.32 -21.16
N SER A 2 6.98 7.96 -20.65
CA SER A 2 6.37 8.61 -19.48
C SER A 2 6.29 7.61 -18.34
N ILE A 3 6.19 8.11 -17.12
CA ILE A 3 5.87 7.32 -15.93
C ILE A 3 4.41 7.61 -15.61
N VAL A 4 3.57 6.58 -15.68
CA VAL A 4 2.14 6.69 -15.46
C VAL A 4 1.76 6.06 -14.14
N VAL A 5 1.13 6.81 -13.25
CA VAL A 5 0.71 6.33 -11.92
C VAL A 5 -0.80 6.28 -11.86
N THR A 6 -1.37 5.08 -11.72
CA THR A 6 -2.81 4.93 -11.49
C THR A 6 -3.14 5.06 -10.00
N GLY A 7 -4.39 5.42 -9.67
CA GLY A 7 -4.74 5.68 -8.26
C GLY A 7 -3.95 6.84 -7.64
N ALA A 8 -3.51 7.79 -8.45
CA ALA A 8 -2.56 8.85 -8.08
C ALA A 8 -3.03 9.77 -6.96
N THR A 9 -4.34 9.91 -6.73
CA THR A 9 -4.91 10.73 -5.64
C THR A 9 -5.13 9.97 -4.34
N GLY A 10 -4.86 8.66 -4.31
CA GLY A 10 -4.88 7.85 -3.09
C GLY A 10 -3.68 8.12 -2.18
N HIS A 11 -3.71 7.60 -0.95
CA HIS A 11 -2.64 7.82 0.05
C HIS A 11 -1.25 7.45 -0.47
N LEU A 12 -1.10 6.26 -1.05
CA LEU A 12 0.18 5.81 -1.63
C LEU A 12 0.49 6.57 -2.93
N GLY A 13 -0.49 6.71 -3.81
CA GLY A 13 -0.30 7.35 -5.12
C GLY A 13 0.21 8.78 -5.03
N ARG A 14 -0.31 9.57 -4.09
CA ARG A 14 0.17 10.93 -3.84
C ARG A 14 1.65 10.96 -3.48
N LEU A 15 2.07 10.09 -2.58
CA LEU A 15 3.47 9.99 -2.16
C LEU A 15 4.37 9.58 -3.32
N VAL A 16 3.93 8.62 -4.16
CA VAL A 16 4.67 8.23 -5.36
C VAL A 16 4.83 9.41 -6.32
N VAL A 17 3.75 10.13 -6.64
CA VAL A 17 3.83 11.29 -7.54
C VAL A 17 4.73 12.38 -6.97
N HIS A 18 4.59 12.72 -5.67
CA HIS A 18 5.47 13.71 -5.05
C HIS A 18 6.94 13.32 -5.10
N GLN A 19 7.28 12.07 -4.80
CA GLN A 19 8.67 11.59 -4.83
C GLN A 19 9.21 11.46 -6.28
N LEU A 20 8.36 11.12 -7.27
CA LEU A 20 8.75 11.15 -8.69
C LEU A 20 9.17 12.55 -9.11
N LEU A 21 8.46 13.59 -8.68
CA LEU A 21 8.78 14.99 -9.00
C LEU A 21 10.10 15.49 -8.40
N GLU A 22 10.71 14.72 -7.50
CA GLU A 22 12.06 14.95 -6.99
C GLU A 22 13.16 14.28 -7.86
N LYS A 23 12.74 13.36 -8.75
CA LYS A 23 13.65 12.52 -9.54
C LYS A 23 13.59 12.78 -11.04
N VAL A 24 12.43 13.14 -11.56
CA VAL A 24 12.19 13.32 -12.99
C VAL A 24 11.42 14.61 -13.27
N PRO A 25 11.55 15.21 -14.47
CA PRO A 25 10.75 16.35 -14.89
C PRO A 25 9.24 16.05 -14.83
N ALA A 26 8.45 17.02 -14.39
CA ALA A 26 7.02 16.84 -14.18
C ALA A 26 6.25 16.42 -15.46
N GLU A 27 6.68 16.90 -16.60
CA GLU A 27 6.11 16.56 -17.91
C GLU A 27 6.30 15.09 -18.32
N GLN A 28 7.19 14.36 -17.63
CA GLN A 28 7.36 12.92 -17.79
C GLN A 28 6.43 12.11 -16.90
N VAL A 29 5.70 12.75 -15.97
CA VAL A 29 4.79 12.07 -15.05
C VAL A 29 3.35 12.29 -15.50
N THR A 30 2.59 11.20 -15.58
CA THR A 30 1.14 11.22 -15.81
C THR A 30 0.45 10.64 -14.59
N ALA A 31 -0.41 11.42 -13.95
CA ALA A 31 -1.25 10.99 -12.84
C ALA A 31 -2.63 10.60 -13.37
N VAL A 32 -2.99 9.32 -13.24
CA VAL A 32 -4.32 8.82 -13.58
C VAL A 32 -5.24 8.99 -12.37
N VAL A 33 -6.31 9.74 -12.55
CA VAL A 33 -7.23 10.16 -11.50
C VAL A 33 -8.68 9.97 -11.91
N ARG A 34 -9.59 9.79 -10.96
CA ARG A 34 -11.04 9.77 -11.24
C ARG A 34 -11.64 11.19 -11.26
N ASP A 35 -10.98 12.13 -10.59
CA ASP A 35 -11.42 13.51 -10.40
C ASP A 35 -10.20 14.44 -10.43
N GLU A 36 -10.10 15.27 -11.46
CA GLU A 36 -8.98 16.20 -11.64
C GLU A 36 -8.90 17.25 -10.52
N ALA A 37 -10.04 17.64 -9.94
CA ALA A 37 -10.05 18.62 -8.85
C ALA A 37 -9.23 18.14 -7.63
N LYS A 38 -9.18 16.81 -7.40
CA LYS A 38 -8.37 16.20 -6.34
C LYS A 38 -6.87 16.15 -6.66
N ALA A 39 -6.46 16.51 -7.86
CA ALA A 39 -5.08 16.51 -8.34
C ALA A 39 -4.63 17.89 -8.83
N ALA A 40 -5.33 18.97 -8.46
CA ALA A 40 -5.03 20.33 -8.89
C ALA A 40 -3.60 20.76 -8.50
N ASP A 41 -3.10 20.28 -7.37
CA ASP A 41 -1.72 20.48 -6.91
C ASP A 41 -0.69 19.83 -7.84
N PHE A 42 -0.99 18.66 -8.40
CA PHE A 42 -0.15 17.99 -9.40
C PHE A 42 -0.13 18.77 -10.71
N ALA A 43 -1.30 19.19 -11.21
CA ALA A 43 -1.41 20.01 -12.42
C ALA A 43 -0.63 21.33 -12.28
N ALA A 44 -0.73 22.00 -11.12
CA ALA A 44 0.01 23.23 -10.83
C ALA A 44 1.54 23.04 -10.86
N ARG A 45 2.04 21.80 -10.68
CA ARG A 45 3.46 21.43 -10.79
C ARG A 45 3.86 20.93 -12.18
N GLY A 46 2.94 20.91 -13.15
CA GLY A 46 3.22 20.49 -14.52
C GLY A 46 3.07 18.98 -14.78
N VAL A 47 2.50 18.23 -13.84
CA VAL A 47 2.15 16.81 -14.04
C VAL A 47 0.98 16.72 -15.01
N LYS A 48 1.05 15.78 -15.95
CA LYS A 48 -0.08 15.49 -16.84
C LYS A 48 -1.16 14.76 -16.07
N LEU A 49 -2.41 15.20 -16.20
CA LEU A 49 -3.55 14.49 -15.64
C LEU A 49 -4.23 13.68 -16.75
N ALA A 50 -4.66 12.46 -16.41
CA ALA A 50 -5.51 11.63 -17.24
C ALA A 50 -6.69 11.12 -16.39
N VAL A 51 -7.92 11.26 -16.94
CA VAL A 51 -9.12 10.82 -16.21
C VAL A 51 -9.47 9.40 -16.61
N ALA A 52 -9.39 8.47 -15.66
CA ALA A 52 -9.81 7.09 -15.88
C ALA A 52 -10.33 6.45 -14.59
N ASP A 53 -11.22 5.47 -14.74
CA ASP A 53 -11.82 4.70 -13.66
C ASP A 53 -11.71 3.21 -13.99
N TYR A 54 -11.20 2.41 -13.05
CA TYR A 54 -11.07 0.95 -13.19
C TYR A 54 -12.41 0.25 -13.49
N ASN A 55 -13.53 0.86 -13.10
CA ASN A 55 -14.88 0.37 -13.40
C ASN A 55 -15.37 0.76 -14.80
N ARG A 56 -14.59 1.52 -15.57
CA ARG A 56 -14.94 2.04 -16.88
C ARG A 56 -13.80 1.79 -17.86
N PRO A 57 -13.72 0.56 -18.43
CA PRO A 57 -12.62 0.14 -19.31
C PRO A 57 -12.33 1.11 -20.45
N GLU A 58 -13.35 1.68 -21.04
CA GLU A 58 -13.25 2.64 -22.16
C GLU A 58 -12.42 3.91 -21.81
N THR A 59 -12.28 4.21 -20.51
CA THR A 59 -11.48 5.38 -20.07
C THR A 59 -9.98 5.12 -20.14
N PHE A 60 -9.56 3.89 -20.39
CA PHE A 60 -8.16 3.51 -20.58
C PHE A 60 -7.75 3.43 -22.05
N ASP A 61 -8.69 3.61 -23.00
CA ASP A 61 -8.42 3.55 -24.42
C ASP A 61 -7.42 4.66 -24.82
N GLY A 62 -6.23 4.25 -25.30
CA GLY A 62 -5.18 5.19 -25.73
C GLY A 62 -4.51 5.98 -24.59
N LEU A 63 -4.75 5.61 -23.33
CA LEU A 63 -4.15 6.30 -22.19
C LEU A 63 -2.65 6.02 -22.07
N PHE A 64 -2.21 4.80 -22.37
CA PHE A 64 -0.81 4.41 -22.34
C PHE A 64 -0.18 4.44 -23.72
N ALA A 65 1.15 4.60 -23.76
CA ALA A 65 1.93 4.56 -24.99
C ALA A 65 3.06 3.52 -24.90
N ALA A 66 3.53 3.08 -26.06
CA ALA A 66 4.68 2.17 -26.13
C ALA A 66 5.90 2.81 -25.42
N GLY A 67 6.57 2.02 -24.60
CA GLY A 67 7.71 2.45 -23.83
C GLY A 67 7.42 3.15 -22.52
N ASP A 68 6.17 3.37 -22.15
CA ASP A 68 5.81 3.91 -20.83
C ASP A 68 6.11 2.90 -19.71
N LYS A 69 6.42 3.40 -18.53
CA LYS A 69 6.44 2.62 -17.29
C LYS A 69 5.19 2.95 -16.48
N VAL A 70 4.42 1.95 -16.15
CA VAL A 70 3.11 2.11 -15.49
C VAL A 70 3.17 1.54 -14.08
N LEU A 71 2.66 2.28 -13.09
CA LEU A 71 2.37 1.78 -11.75
C LEU A 71 0.86 1.54 -11.62
N LEU A 72 0.48 0.28 -11.51
CA LEU A 72 -0.86 -0.13 -11.13
C LEU A 72 -0.95 -0.20 -9.60
N ILE A 73 -1.54 0.82 -8.99
CA ILE A 73 -1.88 0.77 -7.57
C ILE A 73 -3.20 0.02 -7.39
N SER A 74 -3.18 -1.01 -6.55
CA SER A 74 -4.35 -1.86 -6.31
C SER A 74 -5.56 -1.07 -5.78
N GLY A 75 -6.74 -1.39 -6.29
CA GLY A 75 -8.00 -0.78 -5.85
C GLY A 75 -8.35 -1.16 -4.41
N ASN A 76 -9.17 -0.35 -3.75
CA ASN A 76 -9.67 -0.58 -2.38
C ASN A 76 -11.17 -0.92 -2.34
N GLU A 77 -11.81 -1.16 -3.48
CA GLU A 77 -13.21 -1.52 -3.58
C GLU A 77 -13.35 -3.04 -3.58
N PHE A 78 -13.25 -3.67 -2.40
CA PHE A 78 -13.18 -5.12 -2.22
C PHE A 78 -14.44 -5.87 -2.69
N ASP A 79 -15.59 -5.19 -2.76
CA ASP A 79 -16.89 -5.71 -3.17
C ASP A 79 -17.18 -5.57 -4.67
N LYS A 80 -16.30 -4.91 -5.42
CA LYS A 80 -16.52 -4.56 -6.84
C LYS A 80 -15.66 -5.33 -7.83
N GLY A 81 -15.13 -6.49 -7.45
CA GLY A 81 -14.38 -7.34 -8.34
C GLY A 81 -13.01 -6.75 -8.71
N ARG A 82 -12.16 -6.52 -7.72
CA ARG A 82 -10.81 -5.92 -7.85
C ARG A 82 -9.97 -6.56 -8.97
N VAL A 83 -10.03 -7.86 -9.13
CA VAL A 83 -9.28 -8.57 -10.19
C VAL A 83 -9.71 -8.06 -11.57
N GLY A 84 -11.02 -7.90 -11.81
CA GLY A 84 -11.53 -7.33 -13.05
C GLY A 84 -11.08 -5.89 -13.27
N GLN A 85 -11.11 -5.06 -12.21
CA GLN A 85 -10.61 -3.69 -12.25
C GLN A 85 -9.12 -3.63 -12.62
N HIS A 86 -8.30 -4.48 -12.03
CA HIS A 86 -6.87 -4.55 -12.34
C HIS A 86 -6.62 -5.08 -13.76
N THR A 87 -7.43 -6.05 -14.21
CA THR A 87 -7.35 -6.62 -15.57
C THR A 87 -7.55 -5.55 -16.64
N VAL A 88 -8.46 -4.59 -16.43
CA VAL A 88 -8.67 -3.45 -17.35
C VAL A 88 -7.36 -2.69 -17.59
N VAL A 89 -6.62 -2.40 -16.53
CA VAL A 89 -5.35 -1.68 -16.64
C VAL A 89 -4.27 -2.55 -17.30
N ILE A 90 -4.21 -3.84 -16.95
CA ILE A 90 -3.25 -4.78 -17.53
C ILE A 90 -3.48 -4.93 -19.03
N ASP A 91 -4.73 -5.07 -19.47
CA ASP A 91 -5.08 -5.22 -20.89
C ASP A 91 -4.78 -3.94 -21.68
N ALA A 92 -5.09 -2.77 -21.14
CA ALA A 92 -4.74 -1.50 -21.76
C ALA A 92 -3.23 -1.30 -21.88
N ALA A 93 -2.47 -1.64 -20.83
CA ALA A 93 -1.01 -1.59 -20.84
C ALA A 93 -0.41 -2.56 -21.87
N LYS A 94 -0.98 -3.77 -21.98
CA LYS A 94 -0.58 -4.77 -22.98
C LYS A 94 -0.87 -4.28 -24.40
N ALA A 95 -2.05 -3.74 -24.66
CA ALA A 95 -2.42 -3.20 -25.96
C ALA A 95 -1.50 -2.05 -26.40
N ALA A 96 -1.04 -1.23 -25.46
CA ALA A 96 -0.11 -0.14 -25.71
C ALA A 96 1.37 -0.56 -25.86
N GLY A 97 1.73 -1.76 -25.39
CA GLY A 97 3.13 -2.22 -25.39
C GLY A 97 4.01 -1.43 -24.44
N VAL A 98 3.56 -1.23 -23.20
CA VAL A 98 4.35 -0.51 -22.19
C VAL A 98 5.66 -1.23 -21.88
N ALA A 99 6.68 -0.50 -21.49
CA ALA A 99 8.01 -1.05 -21.18
C ALA A 99 8.03 -1.80 -19.85
N LEU A 100 7.18 -1.41 -18.89
CA LEU A 100 7.08 -2.03 -17.57
C LEU A 100 5.69 -1.79 -16.98
N LEU A 101 5.09 -2.81 -16.39
CA LEU A 101 3.94 -2.67 -15.50
C LEU A 101 4.32 -3.12 -14.09
N ALA A 102 4.52 -2.17 -13.19
CA ALA A 102 4.70 -2.41 -11.77
C ALA A 102 3.34 -2.49 -11.07
N TYR A 103 3.13 -3.50 -10.23
CA TYR A 103 1.86 -3.73 -9.52
C TYR A 103 2.08 -3.76 -8.02
N THR A 104 1.28 -2.99 -7.26
CA THR A 104 1.29 -3.06 -5.79
C THR A 104 0.46 -4.25 -5.32
N SER A 105 1.14 -5.32 -4.97
CA SER A 105 0.56 -6.57 -4.51
C SER A 105 0.62 -6.71 -2.98
N ALA A 106 0.26 -7.89 -2.47
CA ALA A 106 0.38 -8.29 -1.07
C ALA A 106 1.52 -9.30 -0.90
N PRO A 107 2.07 -9.48 0.32
CA PRO A 107 3.13 -10.45 0.60
C PRO A 107 2.76 -11.85 0.15
N GLY A 108 3.72 -12.58 -0.39
CA GLY A 108 3.52 -13.96 -0.82
C GLY A 108 3.21 -14.92 0.33
N SER A 109 3.64 -14.57 1.54
CA SER A 109 3.36 -15.31 2.78
C SER A 109 1.95 -15.09 3.34
N LEU A 110 1.26 -14.02 2.94
CA LEU A 110 -0.05 -13.68 3.48
C LEU A 110 -1.13 -14.64 2.97
N THR A 111 -1.77 -15.40 3.86
CA THR A 111 -2.84 -16.37 3.52
C THR A 111 -4.24 -15.81 3.71
N ALA A 112 -4.40 -14.68 4.39
CA ALA A 112 -5.69 -14.02 4.56
C ALA A 112 -6.40 -13.77 3.22
N ALA A 113 -7.73 -13.83 3.22
CA ALA A 113 -8.56 -13.64 2.03
C ALA A 113 -8.29 -12.32 1.28
N LEU A 114 -7.77 -11.31 1.97
CA LEU A 114 -7.33 -10.05 1.36
C LEU A 114 -6.26 -10.27 0.26
N ALA A 115 -5.41 -11.29 0.39
CA ALA A 115 -4.37 -11.62 -0.58
C ALA A 115 -4.88 -12.39 -1.80
N ASP A 116 -6.10 -12.96 -1.77
CA ASP A 116 -6.65 -13.75 -2.89
C ASP A 116 -6.76 -12.92 -4.17
N ASP A 117 -7.31 -11.73 -4.09
CA ASP A 117 -7.42 -10.82 -5.24
C ASP A 117 -6.04 -10.40 -5.77
N HIS A 118 -5.05 -10.24 -4.87
CA HIS A 118 -3.69 -9.92 -5.27
C HIS A 118 -3.05 -11.09 -6.01
N ARG A 119 -3.17 -12.31 -5.48
CA ARG A 119 -2.67 -13.52 -6.15
C ARG A 119 -3.32 -13.72 -7.52
N ALA A 120 -4.64 -13.54 -7.60
CA ALA A 120 -5.36 -13.65 -8.87
C ALA A 120 -4.92 -12.57 -9.88
N THR A 121 -4.71 -11.33 -9.44
CA THR A 121 -4.19 -10.25 -10.29
C THR A 121 -2.75 -10.54 -10.76
N GLU A 122 -1.88 -11.05 -9.89
CA GLU A 122 -0.53 -11.48 -10.28
C GLU A 122 -0.58 -12.54 -11.40
N GLN A 123 -1.49 -13.51 -11.31
CA GLN A 123 -1.65 -14.51 -12.37
C GLN A 123 -2.08 -13.89 -13.70
N VAL A 124 -3.00 -12.93 -13.70
CA VAL A 124 -3.40 -12.20 -14.91
C VAL A 124 -2.21 -11.43 -15.48
N LEU A 125 -1.45 -10.73 -14.64
CA LEU A 125 -0.28 -9.97 -15.08
C LEU A 125 0.81 -10.88 -15.66
N LEU A 126 1.13 -11.99 -15.00
CA LEU A 126 2.10 -12.96 -15.49
C LEU A 126 1.67 -13.58 -16.84
N ALA A 127 0.38 -13.88 -16.98
CA ALA A 127 -0.17 -14.43 -18.23
C ALA A 127 -0.24 -13.38 -19.36
N SER A 128 -0.15 -12.08 -19.06
CA SER A 128 -0.20 -11.02 -20.07
C SER A 128 1.00 -11.02 -21.01
N GLY A 129 2.16 -11.48 -20.52
CA GLY A 129 3.45 -11.43 -21.23
C GLY A 129 4.13 -10.06 -21.21
N LEU A 130 3.60 -9.09 -20.46
CA LEU A 130 4.25 -7.79 -20.24
C LEU A 130 5.51 -7.96 -19.38
N PRO A 131 6.55 -7.13 -19.57
CA PRO A 131 7.55 -6.93 -18.55
C PRO A 131 6.87 -6.37 -17.29
N TYR A 132 7.09 -7.01 -16.14
CA TYR A 132 6.39 -6.70 -14.91
C TYR A 132 7.34 -6.50 -13.73
N THR A 133 6.85 -5.82 -12.69
CA THR A 133 7.41 -5.88 -11.35
C THR A 133 6.29 -6.08 -10.33
N LEU A 134 6.41 -7.10 -9.49
CA LEU A 134 5.51 -7.29 -8.36
C LEU A 134 6.11 -6.60 -7.13
N LEU A 135 5.44 -5.57 -6.65
CA LEU A 135 5.75 -4.87 -5.40
C LEU A 135 4.80 -5.43 -4.33
N ARG A 136 5.21 -6.50 -3.67
CA ARG A 136 4.45 -7.16 -2.61
C ARG A 136 4.64 -6.37 -1.32
N ASN A 137 3.84 -5.30 -1.20
CA ASN A 137 3.85 -4.41 -0.04
C ASN A 137 3.34 -5.17 1.19
N GLY A 138 4.11 -5.11 2.27
CA GLY A 138 3.68 -5.59 3.58
C GLY A 138 2.55 -4.74 4.16
N TRP A 139 2.65 -4.39 5.43
CA TRP A 139 1.60 -3.63 6.10
C TRP A 139 2.03 -2.20 6.41
N TYR A 140 1.09 -1.26 6.48
CA TYR A 140 1.40 0.15 6.67
C TYR A 140 1.37 0.55 8.15
N HIS A 141 2.37 1.31 8.60
CA HIS A 141 2.36 1.94 9.93
C HIS A 141 1.10 2.78 10.16
N GLU A 142 0.66 3.48 9.13
CA GLU A 142 -0.44 4.41 9.19
C GLU A 142 -1.79 3.75 9.50
N VAL A 143 -1.94 2.44 9.27
CA VAL A 143 -3.14 1.69 9.72
C VAL A 143 -3.33 1.83 11.24
N TYR A 144 -2.23 1.95 11.97
CA TYR A 144 -2.24 2.05 13.44
C TYR A 144 -1.97 3.47 13.93
N THR A 145 -1.36 4.35 13.14
CA THR A 145 -0.88 5.66 13.60
C THR A 145 -1.69 6.84 13.07
N GLU A 146 -2.49 6.69 12.01
CA GLU A 146 -3.32 7.79 11.45
C GLU A 146 -4.48 8.19 12.37
N ASN A 147 -4.99 7.27 13.20
CA ASN A 147 -6.09 7.55 14.12
C ASN A 147 -5.80 6.98 15.51
N LEU A 148 -5.08 7.72 16.32
CA LEU A 148 -4.75 7.35 17.70
C LEU A 148 -5.85 7.72 18.71
N ALA A 149 -6.89 8.48 18.31
CA ALA A 149 -7.91 8.95 19.22
C ALA A 149 -8.60 7.82 20.03
N PRO A 150 -8.98 6.66 19.44
CA PRO A 150 -9.57 5.56 20.22
C PRO A 150 -8.58 4.97 21.24
N VAL A 151 -7.30 4.81 20.86
CA VAL A 151 -6.26 4.28 21.76
C VAL A 151 -6.04 5.24 22.93
N LEU A 152 -5.95 6.53 22.65
CA LEU A 152 -5.73 7.55 23.67
C LEU A 152 -6.97 7.77 24.55
N ALA A 153 -8.18 7.54 24.06
CA ALA A 153 -9.40 7.65 24.85
C ALA A 153 -9.55 6.53 25.88
N HIS A 154 -9.03 5.33 25.59
CA HIS A 154 -9.19 4.15 26.42
C HIS A 154 -7.88 3.67 27.08
N ASP A 155 -6.76 4.34 26.83
CA ASP A 155 -5.42 3.93 27.26
C ASP A 155 -5.09 2.47 26.90
N ALA A 156 -5.59 2.00 25.76
CA ALA A 156 -5.45 0.62 25.35
C ALA A 156 -5.34 0.44 23.84
N VAL A 157 -4.39 -0.40 23.43
CA VAL A 157 -4.32 -1.01 22.11
C VAL A 157 -5.04 -2.36 22.17
N VAL A 158 -5.99 -2.59 21.26
CA VAL A 158 -6.76 -3.85 21.20
C VAL A 158 -6.47 -4.54 19.85
N ALA A 159 -5.95 -5.76 19.89
CA ALA A 159 -5.73 -6.57 18.70
C ALA A 159 -5.93 -8.06 18.98
N ALA A 160 -6.20 -8.83 17.93
CA ALA A 160 -6.36 -10.30 18.02
C ALA A 160 -5.10 -11.06 17.55
N ALA A 161 -3.93 -10.43 17.68
CA ALA A 161 -2.67 -10.93 17.16
C ALA A 161 -1.77 -11.64 18.20
N GLY A 162 -2.23 -11.76 19.46
CA GLY A 162 -1.44 -12.39 20.51
C GLY A 162 -0.06 -11.75 20.67
N ALA A 163 0.98 -12.56 20.64
CA ALA A 163 2.38 -12.10 20.65
C ALA A 163 2.99 -12.01 19.24
N GLY A 164 2.16 -12.12 18.19
CA GLY A 164 2.60 -12.04 16.80
C GLY A 164 3.31 -10.73 16.47
N ARG A 165 4.15 -10.78 15.45
CA ARG A 165 4.97 -9.64 15.00
C ARG A 165 4.68 -9.34 13.54
N LEU A 166 4.93 -8.10 13.14
CA LEU A 166 4.81 -7.67 11.74
C LEU A 166 5.92 -6.68 11.38
N SER A 167 6.39 -6.77 10.13
CA SER A 167 7.38 -5.86 9.53
C SER A 167 6.66 -4.77 8.74
N SER A 168 5.89 -3.90 9.42
CA SER A 168 5.25 -2.77 8.73
C SER A 168 6.24 -1.66 8.43
N ALA A 169 5.92 -0.82 7.45
CA ALA A 169 6.69 0.38 7.09
C ALA A 169 5.74 1.53 6.75
N SER A 170 6.27 2.73 6.61
CA SER A 170 5.46 3.88 6.20
C SER A 170 5.06 3.79 4.73
N ARG A 171 3.92 4.36 4.37
CA ARG A 171 3.53 4.50 2.96
C ARG A 171 4.59 5.25 2.15
N ALA A 172 5.34 6.15 2.79
CA ALA A 172 6.43 6.88 2.15
C ALA A 172 7.61 5.97 1.77
N ASP A 173 7.89 4.93 2.56
CA ASP A 173 8.92 3.94 2.25
C ASP A 173 8.51 3.08 1.04
N TYR A 174 7.27 2.61 1.00
CA TYR A 174 6.73 1.85 -0.15
C TYR A 174 6.68 2.72 -1.42
N ALA A 175 6.35 4.01 -1.27
CA ALA A 175 6.41 4.95 -2.39
C ALA A 175 7.85 5.09 -2.91
N ALA A 176 8.85 5.16 -2.03
CA ALA A 176 10.25 5.25 -2.43
C ALA A 176 10.69 4.00 -3.22
N ALA A 177 10.28 2.80 -2.79
CA ALA A 177 10.55 1.57 -3.54
C ALA A 177 9.89 1.58 -4.92
N ALA A 178 8.62 2.00 -5.01
CA ALA A 178 7.92 2.12 -6.29
C ALA A 178 8.62 3.14 -7.22
N VAL A 179 9.04 4.28 -6.70
CA VAL A 179 9.79 5.30 -7.45
C VAL A 179 11.13 4.75 -7.94
N ALA A 180 11.86 4.02 -7.12
CA ALA A 180 13.11 3.39 -7.52
C ALA A 180 12.92 2.43 -8.72
N VAL A 181 11.88 1.60 -8.68
CA VAL A 181 11.52 0.69 -9.76
C VAL A 181 11.14 1.44 -11.04
N LEU A 182 10.37 2.51 -10.92
CA LEU A 182 9.90 3.28 -12.08
C LEU A 182 11.00 4.12 -12.73
N THR A 183 12.00 4.56 -11.96
CA THR A 183 13.09 5.42 -12.45
C THR A 183 14.39 4.65 -12.71
N GLY A 184 14.52 3.44 -12.16
CA GLY A 184 15.69 2.57 -12.31
C GLY A 184 15.59 1.63 -13.52
N GLU A 185 16.58 0.74 -13.61
CA GLU A 185 16.71 -0.31 -14.63
C GLU A 185 16.89 -1.68 -13.95
N GLY A 186 16.61 -2.77 -14.67
CA GLY A 186 16.81 -4.14 -14.19
C GLY A 186 15.73 -4.62 -13.23
N HIS A 187 14.57 -3.99 -13.25
CA HIS A 187 13.42 -4.36 -12.42
C HIS A 187 12.39 -5.22 -13.18
N GLU A 188 12.60 -5.48 -14.45
CA GLU A 188 11.72 -6.28 -15.28
C GLU A 188 11.69 -7.74 -14.78
N ASN A 189 10.49 -8.29 -14.68
CA ASN A 189 10.22 -9.66 -14.23
C ASN A 189 10.75 -9.96 -12.81
N GLN A 190 10.80 -8.95 -11.96
CA GLN A 190 11.18 -9.07 -10.57
C GLN A 190 9.96 -9.11 -9.63
N THR A 191 10.14 -9.79 -8.52
CA THR A 191 9.20 -9.79 -7.40
C THR A 191 9.96 -9.35 -6.15
N TYR A 192 9.46 -8.31 -5.48
CA TYR A 192 10.03 -7.78 -4.24
C TYR A 192 9.05 -7.99 -3.08
N GLU A 193 9.53 -8.64 -2.02
CA GLU A 193 8.80 -8.78 -0.75
C GLU A 193 9.19 -7.59 0.14
N LEU A 194 8.30 -6.62 0.24
CA LEU A 194 8.59 -5.33 0.87
C LEU A 194 8.04 -5.29 2.30
N GLY A 195 8.94 -5.21 3.27
CA GLY A 195 8.63 -5.05 4.69
C GLY A 195 9.59 -4.10 5.36
N GLY A 196 9.18 -3.56 6.52
CA GLY A 196 10.06 -2.73 7.35
C GLY A 196 11.26 -3.52 7.87
N ASP A 197 12.36 -2.84 8.12
CA ASP A 197 13.62 -3.46 8.58
C ASP A 197 13.48 -4.12 9.95
N GLU A 198 12.53 -3.62 10.77
CA GLU A 198 12.26 -4.13 12.11
C GLU A 198 10.84 -4.66 12.22
N ALA A 199 10.70 -5.91 12.68
CA ALA A 199 9.41 -6.45 13.07
C ALA A 199 9.08 -6.04 14.51
N TRP A 200 7.84 -5.67 14.77
CA TRP A 200 7.35 -5.28 16.09
C TRP A 200 6.03 -5.99 16.45
N SER A 201 5.72 -6.06 17.73
CA SER A 201 4.48 -6.61 18.29
C SER A 201 3.58 -5.49 18.81
N PHE A 202 2.27 -5.79 18.98
CA PHE A 202 1.34 -4.82 19.57
C PHE A 202 1.70 -4.44 21.01
N ALA A 203 2.39 -5.30 21.75
CA ALA A 203 2.92 -4.97 23.08
C ALA A 203 4.02 -3.89 22.99
N GLU A 204 4.94 -4.03 22.02
CA GLU A 204 5.98 -3.01 21.77
C GLU A 204 5.37 -1.70 21.25
N TYR A 205 4.34 -1.76 20.42
CA TYR A 205 3.60 -0.57 19.96
C TYR A 205 2.92 0.16 21.13
N ALA A 206 2.25 -0.56 22.04
CA ALA A 206 1.65 0.04 23.24
C ALA A 206 2.70 0.64 24.18
N ALA A 207 3.84 -0.04 24.34
CA ALA A 207 4.97 0.49 25.13
C ALA A 207 5.56 1.77 24.52
N GLU A 208 5.67 1.82 23.17
CA GLU A 208 6.16 3.03 22.48
C GLU A 208 5.18 4.19 22.60
N LEU A 209 3.87 3.94 22.47
CA LEU A 209 2.83 4.95 22.76
C LEU A 209 2.92 5.46 24.20
N SER A 210 3.10 4.53 25.17
CA SER A 210 3.26 4.92 26.58
C SER A 210 4.46 5.81 26.79
N ARG A 211 5.61 5.45 26.19
CA ARG A 211 6.85 6.23 26.27
C ARG A 211 6.69 7.64 25.72
N GLN A 212 6.00 7.81 24.58
CA GLN A 212 5.87 9.10 23.92
C GLN A 212 4.79 9.98 24.53
N THR A 213 3.72 9.40 25.07
CA THR A 213 2.60 10.15 25.67
C THR A 213 2.78 10.43 27.15
N GLY A 214 3.67 9.69 27.83
CA GLY A 214 3.79 9.71 29.30
C GLY A 214 2.60 9.07 30.03
N ARG A 215 1.73 8.35 29.33
CA ARG A 215 0.54 7.63 29.86
C ARG A 215 0.85 6.13 29.88
N GLU A 216 0.18 5.39 30.75
CA GLU A 216 0.23 3.92 30.72
C GLU A 216 -0.79 3.41 29.71
N ILE A 217 -0.33 2.95 28.54
CA ILE A 217 -1.18 2.38 27.49
C ILE A 217 -0.97 0.86 27.47
N ALA A 218 -2.02 0.13 27.77
CA ALA A 218 -2.00 -1.34 27.83
C ALA A 218 -2.14 -1.96 26.44
N TYR A 219 -1.59 -3.14 26.23
CA TYR A 219 -1.95 -4.02 25.12
C TYR A 219 -2.94 -5.08 25.59
N ASN A 220 -4.14 -5.05 25.06
CA ASN A 220 -5.19 -6.02 25.33
C ASN A 220 -5.32 -6.99 24.14
N SER A 221 -4.70 -8.15 24.25
CA SER A 221 -4.91 -9.24 23.30
C SER A 221 -6.28 -9.87 23.54
N VAL A 222 -7.14 -9.89 22.52
CA VAL A 222 -8.50 -10.43 22.60
C VAL A 222 -8.72 -11.49 21.51
N PRO A 223 -9.71 -12.40 21.67
CA PRO A 223 -10.13 -13.28 20.57
C PRO A 223 -10.63 -12.48 19.36
N GLY A 224 -10.45 -13.04 18.15
CA GLY A 224 -10.87 -12.38 16.90
C GLY A 224 -12.35 -12.00 16.87
N GLU A 225 -13.25 -12.86 17.41
CA GLU A 225 -14.68 -12.56 17.53
C GLU A 225 -14.94 -11.32 18.41
N THR A 226 -14.22 -11.21 19.52
CA THR A 226 -14.30 -10.03 20.40
C THR A 226 -13.86 -8.77 19.69
N LYS A 227 -12.72 -8.82 18.96
CA LYS A 227 -12.25 -7.68 18.17
C LYS A 227 -13.24 -7.29 17.07
N LEU A 228 -13.83 -8.29 16.39
CA LEU A 228 -14.86 -8.04 15.38
C LEU A 228 -16.05 -7.25 15.97
N GLY A 229 -16.53 -7.66 17.15
CA GLY A 229 -17.58 -6.93 17.87
C GLY A 229 -17.19 -5.49 18.18
N ILE A 230 -15.99 -5.28 18.75
CA ILE A 230 -15.47 -3.93 19.08
C ILE A 230 -15.41 -3.03 17.82
N LEU A 231 -14.93 -3.55 16.71
CA LEU A 231 -14.85 -2.78 15.46
C LEU A 231 -16.22 -2.42 14.90
N LYS A 232 -17.19 -3.35 14.95
CA LYS A 232 -18.58 -3.10 14.53
C LYS A 232 -19.26 -2.07 15.43
N ASP A 233 -19.08 -2.16 16.73
CA ASP A 233 -19.61 -1.18 17.71
C ASP A 233 -19.02 0.22 17.53
N ALA A 234 -17.76 0.29 17.04
CA ALA A 234 -17.12 1.53 16.64
C ALA A 234 -17.57 2.06 15.25
N GLY A 235 -18.55 1.41 14.61
CA GLY A 235 -19.12 1.84 13.33
C GLY A 235 -18.31 1.40 12.09
N ILE A 236 -17.33 0.52 12.25
CA ILE A 236 -16.59 -0.04 11.10
C ILE A 236 -17.49 -1.04 10.36
N PRO A 237 -17.70 -0.89 9.03
CA PRO A 237 -18.48 -1.84 8.25
C PRO A 237 -17.95 -3.28 8.39
N GLU A 238 -18.84 -4.25 8.54
CA GLU A 238 -18.47 -5.64 8.81
C GLU A 238 -17.46 -6.24 7.82
N PRO A 239 -17.54 -5.98 6.50
CA PRO A 239 -16.52 -6.48 5.58
C PRO A 239 -15.11 -5.97 5.91
N LEU A 240 -14.96 -4.69 6.22
CA LEU A 240 -13.68 -4.10 6.61
C LEU A 240 -13.21 -4.60 7.98
N ALA A 241 -14.12 -4.71 8.96
CA ALA A 241 -13.83 -5.25 10.27
C ALA A 241 -13.30 -6.70 10.18
N SER A 242 -13.93 -7.53 9.33
CA SER A 242 -13.50 -8.91 9.09
C SER A 242 -12.10 -8.99 8.45
N ILE A 243 -11.80 -8.07 7.51
CA ILE A 243 -10.45 -7.96 6.92
C ILE A 243 -9.42 -7.64 8.01
N LEU A 244 -9.68 -6.67 8.87
CA LEU A 244 -8.75 -6.27 9.95
C LEU A 244 -8.53 -7.41 10.95
N VAL A 245 -9.57 -8.17 11.29
CA VAL A 245 -9.42 -9.37 12.15
C VAL A 245 -8.62 -10.46 11.45
N GLY A 246 -8.84 -10.66 10.15
CA GLY A 246 -8.06 -11.61 9.35
C GLY A 246 -6.56 -11.25 9.29
N VAL A 247 -6.25 -9.96 9.19
CA VAL A 247 -4.86 -9.48 9.25
C VAL A 247 -4.24 -9.74 10.61
N ASP A 248 -4.97 -9.53 11.72
CA ASP A 248 -4.47 -9.85 13.05
C ASP A 248 -4.17 -11.35 13.19
N ALA A 249 -5.00 -12.22 12.62
CA ALA A 249 -4.73 -13.66 12.60
C ALA A 249 -3.45 -13.98 11.81
N SER A 250 -3.26 -13.37 10.64
CA SER A 250 -2.02 -13.51 9.86
C SER A 250 -0.79 -13.00 10.61
N ILE A 251 -0.93 -11.93 11.41
CA ILE A 251 0.15 -11.44 12.29
C ILE A 251 0.46 -12.48 13.38
N ALA A 252 -0.58 -13.09 13.99
CA ALA A 252 -0.40 -14.14 15.00
C ALA A 252 0.40 -15.33 14.46
N GLU A 253 0.17 -15.71 13.21
CA GLU A 253 0.86 -16.80 12.49
C GLU A 253 2.24 -16.38 11.92
N GLY A 254 2.64 -15.11 12.05
CA GLY A 254 3.92 -14.59 11.55
C GLY A 254 4.00 -14.36 10.05
N GLU A 255 2.88 -14.39 9.34
CA GLU A 255 2.82 -14.22 7.88
C GLU A 255 3.25 -12.83 7.39
N LEU A 256 3.23 -11.83 8.29
CA LEU A 256 3.64 -10.45 8.01
C LEU A 256 5.05 -10.11 8.54
N VAL A 257 5.86 -11.11 8.93
CA VAL A 257 7.28 -10.91 9.19
C VAL A 257 8.05 -11.07 7.88
N ILE A 258 8.51 -9.95 7.34
CA ILE A 258 9.23 -9.86 6.06
C ILE A 258 10.65 -9.36 6.35
N SER A 259 11.65 -10.18 6.06
CA SER A 259 13.05 -9.91 6.40
C SER A 259 14.00 -9.90 5.19
N THR A 260 13.47 -9.63 4.00
CA THR A 260 14.26 -9.63 2.75
C THR A 260 15.23 -8.45 2.64
N GLY A 261 14.93 -7.33 3.31
CA GLY A 261 15.67 -6.07 3.14
C GLY A 261 15.41 -5.39 1.79
N ASP A 262 14.48 -5.88 0.99
CA ASP A 262 14.18 -5.32 -0.32
C ASP A 262 13.69 -3.88 -0.23
N LEU A 263 12.88 -3.55 0.78
CA LEU A 263 12.31 -2.21 0.92
C LEU A 263 13.40 -1.16 1.18
N SER A 264 14.25 -1.36 2.17
CA SER A 264 15.35 -0.43 2.49
C SER A 264 16.38 -0.36 1.34
N ARG A 265 16.66 -1.48 0.68
CA ARG A 265 17.56 -1.54 -0.49
C ARG A 265 17.01 -0.70 -1.65
N LEU A 266 15.74 -0.82 -2.01
CA LEU A 266 15.10 -0.04 -3.07
C LEU A 266 14.96 1.43 -2.68
N ALA A 267 14.55 1.72 -1.43
CA ALA A 267 14.44 3.08 -0.92
C ALA A 267 15.80 3.80 -0.81
N GLY A 268 16.91 3.04 -0.79
CA GLY A 268 18.27 3.57 -0.63
C GLY A 268 18.56 4.12 0.77
N ARG A 269 17.74 3.77 1.76
CA ARG A 269 17.86 4.17 3.16
C ARG A 269 17.12 3.16 4.06
N PRO A 270 17.41 3.13 5.38
CA PRO A 270 16.59 2.39 6.32
C PRO A 270 15.11 2.79 6.25
N THR A 271 14.23 1.86 6.52
CA THR A 271 12.79 2.13 6.61
C THR A 271 12.47 2.97 7.84
N THR A 272 11.37 3.73 7.78
CA THR A 272 10.90 4.54 8.91
C THR A 272 10.63 3.64 10.12
N PRO A 273 11.30 3.87 11.28
CA PRO A 273 11.03 3.10 12.48
C PRO A 273 9.62 3.33 13.04
N LEU A 274 9.07 2.33 13.75
CA LEU A 274 7.78 2.46 14.43
C LEU A 274 7.71 3.72 15.33
N ALA A 275 8.78 4.02 16.04
CA ALA A 275 8.85 5.17 16.93
C ALA A 275 8.63 6.51 16.21
N GLU A 276 9.17 6.66 15.00
CA GLU A 276 8.95 7.87 14.18
C GLU A 276 7.52 7.95 13.65
N ALA A 277 6.95 6.81 13.24
CA ALA A 277 5.56 6.74 12.79
C ALA A 277 4.58 7.09 13.92
N VAL A 278 4.83 6.60 15.14
CA VAL A 278 4.06 6.96 16.35
C VAL A 278 4.20 8.46 16.64
N ALA A 279 5.43 9.01 16.60
CA ALA A 279 5.65 10.43 16.82
C ALA A 279 4.94 11.32 15.81
N ALA A 280 4.85 10.88 14.56
CA ALA A 280 4.11 11.58 13.51
C ALA A 280 2.59 11.53 13.78
N GLY A 281 2.05 10.37 14.12
CA GLY A 281 0.63 10.19 14.43
C GLY A 281 0.16 10.97 15.67
N LEU A 282 1.03 11.18 16.66
CA LEU A 282 0.72 11.97 17.87
C LEU A 282 0.69 13.49 17.61
N LYS A 283 1.22 13.96 16.50
CA LYS A 283 1.20 15.38 16.12
C LYS A 283 -0.07 15.76 15.35
N GLY A 284 -0.85 14.78 14.91
CA GLY A 284 -2.12 14.95 14.20
C GLY A 284 -1.88 15.11 12.74
#